data_b9a6d7059f79e2ffe4f88f171df4851f
#
_entry.id   b9a6d7059f79e2ffe4f88f171df4851f
#
_cell.length_a   1.000
_cell.length_b   1.000
_cell.length_c   1.000
_cell.angle_alpha   90.00
_cell.angle_beta   90.00
_cell.angle_gamma   90.00
#
_symmetry.space_group_name_H-M   'P 1'
#
loop_
_entity.id
_entity.type
_entity.pdbx_description
1 polymer ?
#
loop_
_entity_poly.entity_id
_entity_poly.type
_entity_poly.pdbx_seq_one_letter_code
_entity_poly.pdbx_strand_id
1 'polypeptide(L)'
;MCVLGPGLMGVELAQAYDLPVVNLGLTSFLDGAPPAGPGWYFQEYFQSYSANRLRDQNGKALGLPKQALDYQVAVTQVSYFSDLRVGNATLGINAVLPFVTRMDMDDGLNNAAIKAQSGVGDLLVGPMIQFDPIMGPDGPRFAHRIELQVNIPTGKYDNQHGINPGANAWSFDPYWAATYWFSPKWTASVRAHYLYNGKNDDPGPGFGDAGDIQAGQALHANFATEYAVTPQLRLGINGYWLKQITDTKVDGHEVSGRREKVWAIGPGAMYSFSKDDHVFLNAYFEQDVENRPDGSRVQVRYVHHF
;
A
#
# COMPACT_ATOMS: atom_id res chain seq x y z
N MET A 1 5.12 58.17 -2.33
CA MET A 1 5.29 57.35 -3.53
C MET A 1 5.72 55.97 -3.04
N CYS A 2 4.76 55.13 -2.65
CA CYS A 2 5.01 53.76 -2.16
C CYS A 2 5.05 52.85 -3.39
N VAL A 3 6.19 52.25 -3.63
CA VAL A 3 6.35 51.18 -4.62
C VAL A 3 5.88 49.89 -3.95
N LEU A 4 4.71 49.41 -4.35
CA LEU A 4 4.23 48.07 -4.05
C LEU A 4 5.10 47.11 -4.88
N GLY A 5 5.94 46.36 -4.22
CA GLY A 5 6.63 45.22 -4.80
C GLY A 5 5.61 44.12 -5.22
N PRO A 6 5.85 43.38 -6.33
CA PRO A 6 4.97 42.28 -6.70
C PRO A 6 5.08 41.21 -5.61
N GLY A 7 3.94 40.94 -4.95
CA GLY A 7 3.80 39.81 -4.07
C GLY A 7 4.18 38.55 -4.84
N LEU A 8 5.20 37.88 -4.40
CA LEU A 8 5.45 36.48 -4.73
C LEU A 8 4.18 35.73 -4.30
N MET A 9 3.29 35.44 -5.26
CA MET A 9 2.35 34.36 -5.09
C MET A 9 3.20 33.13 -4.86
N GLY A 10 3.28 32.69 -3.60
CA GLY A 10 3.84 31.41 -3.27
C GLY A 10 3.03 30.39 -4.06
N VAL A 11 3.64 29.81 -5.07
CA VAL A 11 3.17 28.56 -5.62
C VAL A 11 3.20 27.62 -4.44
N GLU A 12 2.05 27.30 -3.86
CA GLU A 12 1.93 26.18 -2.94
C GLU A 12 2.41 24.97 -3.76
N LEU A 13 3.70 24.66 -3.60
CA LEU A 13 4.30 23.49 -4.20
C LEU A 13 3.49 22.33 -3.65
N ALA A 14 2.77 21.67 -4.51
CA ALA A 14 2.06 20.45 -4.18
C ALA A 14 3.07 19.50 -3.55
N GLN A 15 2.95 19.37 -2.27
CA GLN A 15 3.73 18.44 -1.49
C GLN A 15 2.99 17.11 -1.62
N ALA A 16 3.39 16.34 -2.61
CA ALA A 16 2.87 15.02 -2.82
C ALA A 16 3.52 14.07 -1.81
N TYR A 17 2.68 13.27 -1.13
CA TYR A 17 3.10 12.04 -0.50
C TYR A 17 3.74 12.16 0.88
N ASP A 18 2.92 12.34 1.93
CA ASP A 18 3.40 12.33 3.32
C ASP A 18 3.40 10.91 3.93
N LEU A 19 2.51 10.03 3.46
CA LEU A 19 2.36 8.70 4.02
C LEU A 19 3.51 7.77 3.57
N PRO A 20 3.94 6.82 4.43
CA PRO A 20 4.86 5.77 4.04
C PRO A 20 4.26 4.88 2.95
N VAL A 21 5.09 4.01 2.35
CA VAL A 21 4.61 2.99 1.42
C VAL A 21 3.65 2.05 2.16
N VAL A 22 2.41 1.96 1.68
CA VAL A 22 1.35 1.14 2.25
C VAL A 22 0.86 0.09 1.27
N ASN A 23 0.20 -0.94 1.81
CA ASN A 23 -0.38 -2.02 1.02
C ASN A 23 -1.60 -1.55 0.21
N LEU A 24 -1.37 -0.93 -0.95
CA LEU A 24 -2.42 -0.60 -1.92
C LEU A 24 -2.33 -1.54 -3.12
N GLY A 25 -3.26 -2.49 -3.18
CA GLY A 25 -3.37 -3.43 -4.27
C GLY A 25 -2.38 -4.61 -4.23
N LEU A 26 -1.55 -4.78 -3.19
CA LEU A 26 -0.67 -5.95 -3.06
C LEU A 26 -1.48 -7.24 -2.86
N THR A 27 -2.64 -7.17 -2.24
CA THR A 27 -3.50 -8.34 -2.00
C THR A 27 -4.86 -8.22 -2.70
N SER A 28 -5.45 -9.35 -3.05
CA SER A 28 -6.69 -9.42 -3.82
C SER A 28 -7.53 -10.64 -3.47
N PHE A 29 -7.58 -11.64 -4.34
CA PHE A 29 -8.46 -12.82 -4.23
C PHE A 29 -8.07 -13.72 -3.06
N LEU A 30 -9.06 -14.27 -2.37
CA LEU A 30 -8.94 -15.23 -1.27
C LEU A 30 -8.05 -14.75 -0.10
N ASP A 31 -7.92 -13.44 0.10
CA ASP A 31 -6.93 -12.87 1.01
C ASP A 31 -7.13 -13.24 2.49
N GLY A 32 -8.38 -13.40 2.95
CA GLY A 32 -8.70 -13.90 4.29
C GLY A 32 -8.79 -15.41 4.39
N ALA A 33 -8.65 -16.15 3.27
CA ALA A 33 -8.72 -17.60 3.27
C ALA A 33 -7.61 -18.22 4.12
N PRO A 34 -7.85 -19.39 4.74
CA PRO A 34 -6.81 -20.09 5.46
C PRO A 34 -5.70 -20.52 4.48
N PRO A 35 -4.44 -20.58 4.95
CA PRO A 35 -3.35 -21.11 4.17
C PRO A 35 -3.57 -22.60 3.83
N ALA A 36 -2.79 -23.13 2.90
CA ALA A 36 -2.84 -24.53 2.50
C ALA A 36 -2.47 -25.50 3.64
N GLY A 37 -1.75 -25.02 4.65
CA GLY A 37 -1.35 -25.76 5.84
C GLY A 37 -0.36 -24.98 6.69
N PRO A 38 0.13 -25.55 7.81
CA PRO A 38 1.27 -25.02 8.54
C PRO A 38 2.52 -25.08 7.67
N GLY A 39 3.51 -24.25 7.98
CA GLY A 39 4.79 -24.21 7.27
C GLY A 39 5.17 -22.84 6.76
N TRP A 40 6.15 -22.84 5.88
CA TRP A 40 6.67 -21.63 5.28
C TRP A 40 5.97 -21.30 3.98
N TYR A 41 5.70 -20.00 3.80
CA TYR A 41 5.16 -19.42 2.57
C TYR A 41 6.13 -18.38 2.07
N PHE A 42 6.45 -18.46 0.78
CA PHE A 42 7.18 -17.46 0.05
C PHE A 42 6.22 -16.74 -0.91
N GLN A 43 6.29 -15.43 -0.96
CA GLN A 43 5.56 -14.63 -1.93
C GLN A 43 6.50 -13.59 -2.53
N GLU A 44 6.41 -13.43 -3.83
CA GLU A 44 7.15 -12.41 -4.55
C GLU A 44 6.18 -11.59 -5.40
N TYR A 45 6.30 -10.27 -5.29
CA TYR A 45 5.47 -9.33 -6.00
C TYR A 45 6.34 -8.48 -6.92
N PHE A 46 5.86 -8.25 -8.13
CA PHE A 46 6.39 -7.26 -9.05
C PHE A 46 5.28 -6.29 -9.39
N GLN A 47 5.49 -5.03 -9.07
CA GLN A 47 4.52 -3.97 -9.30
C GLN A 47 5.13 -2.87 -10.16
N SER A 48 4.39 -2.40 -11.16
CA SER A 48 4.68 -1.23 -11.96
C SER A 48 3.54 -0.24 -11.82
N TYR A 49 3.88 1.01 -11.55
CA TYR A 49 2.96 2.13 -11.45
C TYR A 49 3.38 3.25 -12.39
N SER A 50 2.41 3.87 -13.04
CA SER A 50 2.62 5.04 -13.89
C SER A 50 1.51 6.06 -13.67
N ALA A 51 1.89 7.31 -13.40
CA ALA A 51 0.99 8.44 -13.27
C ALA A 51 1.46 9.60 -14.15
N ASN A 52 0.52 10.28 -14.74
CA ASN A 52 0.77 11.47 -15.57
C ASN A 52 0.03 12.72 -15.06
N ARG A 53 -0.49 12.65 -13.85
CA ARG A 53 -1.16 13.74 -13.14
C ARG A 53 -0.81 13.69 -11.67
N LEU A 54 -0.53 14.86 -11.11
CA LEU A 54 -0.44 15.08 -9.67
C LEU A 54 -1.66 15.88 -9.25
N ARG A 55 -2.35 15.44 -8.22
CA ARG A 55 -3.60 16.06 -7.75
C ARG A 55 -3.35 16.87 -6.49
N ASP A 56 -4.01 18.03 -6.40
CA ASP A 56 -4.06 18.87 -5.21
C ASP A 56 -5.09 18.34 -4.19
N GLN A 57 -5.27 19.07 -3.09
CA GLN A 57 -6.24 18.77 -2.03
C GLN A 57 -7.72 18.75 -2.48
N ASN A 58 -8.03 19.28 -3.65
CA ASN A 58 -9.38 19.33 -4.24
C ASN A 58 -9.51 18.36 -5.42
N GLY A 59 -8.53 17.50 -5.66
CA GLY A 59 -8.49 16.57 -6.78
C GLY A 59 -8.22 17.20 -8.14
N LYS A 60 -7.84 18.50 -8.21
CA LYS A 60 -7.46 19.17 -9.45
C LYS A 60 -6.02 18.84 -9.81
N ALA A 61 -5.75 18.73 -11.11
CA ALA A 61 -4.38 18.59 -11.59
C ALA A 61 -3.58 19.85 -11.26
N LEU A 62 -2.35 19.65 -10.78
CA LEU A 62 -1.39 20.73 -10.56
C LEU A 62 -1.01 21.37 -11.88
N GLY A 63 -0.82 22.69 -11.90
CA GLY A 63 -0.39 23.44 -13.07
C GLY A 63 1.11 23.33 -13.38
N LEU A 64 1.71 22.14 -13.19
CA LEU A 64 3.13 21.91 -13.46
C LEU A 64 3.39 21.64 -14.94
N PRO A 65 4.58 22.05 -15.47
CA PRO A 65 4.96 21.80 -16.87
C PRO A 65 4.99 20.32 -17.25
N LYS A 66 5.34 19.46 -16.29
CA LYS A 66 5.30 18.01 -16.39
C LYS A 66 4.76 17.40 -15.09
N GLN A 67 4.11 16.27 -15.18
CA GLN A 67 3.53 15.58 -14.03
C GLN A 67 3.66 14.08 -14.24
N ALA A 68 4.88 13.58 -14.16
CA ALA A 68 5.15 12.16 -14.38
C ALA A 68 5.72 11.52 -13.12
N LEU A 69 5.15 10.41 -12.71
CA LEU A 69 5.72 9.51 -11.73
C LEU A 69 5.64 8.08 -12.27
N ASP A 70 6.78 7.45 -12.41
CA ASP A 70 6.90 6.04 -12.77
C ASP A 70 7.74 5.32 -11.72
N TYR A 71 7.23 4.21 -11.17
CA TYR A 71 8.04 3.36 -10.31
C TYR A 71 7.82 1.87 -10.56
N GLN A 72 8.84 1.10 -10.23
CA GLN A 72 8.81 -0.34 -10.19
C GLN A 72 9.30 -0.82 -8.83
N VAL A 73 8.58 -1.76 -8.23
CA VAL A 73 8.95 -2.34 -6.94
C VAL A 73 8.81 -3.86 -7.00
N ALA A 74 9.82 -4.54 -6.48
CA ALA A 74 9.75 -5.94 -6.09
C ALA A 74 9.47 -6.00 -4.58
N VAL A 75 8.62 -6.93 -4.13
CA VAL A 75 8.33 -7.11 -2.71
C VAL A 75 8.45 -8.58 -2.38
N THR A 76 9.43 -8.91 -1.56
CA THR A 76 9.62 -10.26 -1.03
C THR A 76 8.89 -10.39 0.30
N GLN A 77 8.04 -11.39 0.41
CA GLN A 77 7.32 -11.72 1.64
C GLN A 77 7.58 -13.16 2.04
N VAL A 78 7.92 -13.37 3.30
CA VAL A 78 8.04 -14.69 3.92
C VAL A 78 7.09 -14.76 5.11
N SER A 79 6.25 -15.78 5.14
CA SER A 79 5.31 -16.01 6.22
C SER A 79 5.51 -17.42 6.78
N TYR A 80 5.30 -17.58 8.08
CA TYR A 80 5.29 -18.87 8.74
C TYR A 80 3.99 -19.05 9.51
N PHE A 81 3.27 -20.13 9.23
CA PHE A 81 2.13 -20.58 10.01
C PHE A 81 2.55 -21.78 10.86
N SER A 82 2.44 -21.63 12.17
CA SER A 82 2.84 -22.67 13.14
C SER A 82 1.74 -23.72 13.30
N ASP A 83 2.11 -24.84 13.93
CA ASP A 83 1.12 -25.81 14.43
C ASP A 83 0.50 -25.37 15.78
N LEU A 84 0.98 -24.27 16.37
CA LEU A 84 0.46 -23.74 17.64
C LEU A 84 -0.94 -23.19 17.46
N ARG A 85 -1.83 -23.67 18.29
CA ARG A 85 -3.23 -23.27 18.29
C ARG A 85 -3.61 -22.52 19.57
N VAL A 86 -4.38 -21.46 19.39
CA VAL A 86 -5.00 -20.70 20.48
C VAL A 86 -6.51 -20.68 20.22
N GLY A 87 -7.24 -21.54 20.95
CA GLY A 87 -8.66 -21.74 20.70
C GLY A 87 -8.92 -22.30 19.29
N ASN A 88 -9.69 -21.56 18.50
CA ASN A 88 -10.04 -21.88 17.12
C ASN A 88 -9.15 -21.16 16.09
N ALA A 89 -7.91 -20.87 16.45
CA ALA A 89 -7.02 -20.13 15.58
C ALA A 89 -5.58 -20.67 15.59
N THR A 90 -4.86 -20.42 14.52
CA THR A 90 -3.44 -20.77 14.33
C THR A 90 -2.61 -19.49 14.37
N LEU A 91 -1.44 -19.56 15.02
CA LEU A 91 -0.51 -18.45 15.10
C LEU A 91 0.48 -18.47 13.93
N GLY A 92 0.88 -17.31 13.47
CA GLY A 92 1.89 -17.14 12.44
C GLY A 92 2.68 -15.84 12.61
N ILE A 93 3.68 -15.68 11.78
CA ILE A 93 4.48 -14.47 11.67
C ILE A 93 4.73 -14.16 10.20
N ASN A 94 4.83 -12.89 9.89
CA ASN A 94 5.06 -12.38 8.54
C ASN A 94 6.23 -11.41 8.53
N ALA A 95 7.02 -11.42 7.45
CA ALA A 95 8.06 -10.45 7.15
C ALA A 95 7.97 -10.06 5.68
N VAL A 96 7.98 -8.75 5.41
CA VAL A 96 7.87 -8.18 4.06
C VAL A 96 8.96 -7.16 3.84
N LEU A 97 9.70 -7.28 2.75
CA LEU A 97 10.77 -6.37 2.38
C LEU A 97 10.55 -5.84 0.96
N PRO A 98 10.19 -4.56 0.79
CA PRO A 98 10.12 -3.92 -0.51
C PRO A 98 11.50 -3.56 -1.05
N PHE A 99 11.66 -3.62 -2.36
CA PHE A 99 12.82 -3.12 -3.08
C PHE A 99 12.34 -2.29 -4.28
N VAL A 100 12.49 -0.96 -4.19
CA VAL A 100 12.19 -0.03 -5.28
C VAL A 100 13.32 -0.14 -6.30
N THR A 101 13.06 -0.81 -7.42
CA THR A 101 14.07 -1.06 -8.46
C THR A 101 14.24 0.17 -9.36
N ARG A 102 13.17 0.93 -9.54
CA ARG A 102 13.15 2.19 -10.30
C ARG A 102 12.13 3.14 -9.69
N MET A 103 12.49 4.42 -9.60
CA MET A 103 11.58 5.49 -9.24
C MET A 103 12.01 6.78 -9.93
N ASP A 104 11.18 7.29 -10.81
CA ASP A 104 11.39 8.52 -11.58
C ASP A 104 10.20 9.44 -11.34
N MET A 105 10.46 10.67 -10.93
CA MET A 105 9.46 11.73 -10.83
C MET A 105 9.97 13.01 -11.51
N ASP A 106 9.11 13.65 -12.28
CA ASP A 106 9.48 14.83 -13.07
C ASP A 106 8.33 15.83 -13.12
N ASP A 107 8.56 17.04 -12.62
CA ASP A 107 7.62 18.17 -12.64
C ASP A 107 7.91 19.17 -13.77
N GLY A 108 8.99 18.95 -14.54
CA GLY A 108 9.49 19.87 -15.56
C GLY A 108 10.24 21.09 -15.00
N LEU A 109 10.44 21.18 -13.67
CA LEU A 109 11.08 22.29 -12.96
C LEU A 109 12.36 21.89 -12.24
N ASN A 110 12.68 20.58 -12.21
CA ASN A 110 13.81 20.01 -11.46
C ASN A 110 13.75 20.35 -9.95
N ASN A 111 12.56 20.24 -9.36
CA ASN A 111 12.33 20.59 -7.97
C ASN A 111 12.89 19.53 -7.01
N ALA A 112 13.69 19.93 -6.02
CA ALA A 112 14.27 19.04 -5.02
C ALA A 112 13.21 18.33 -4.15
N ALA A 113 12.06 18.98 -3.90
CA ALA A 113 10.98 18.43 -3.07
C ALA A 113 10.32 17.16 -3.65
N ILE A 114 10.50 16.89 -4.94
CA ILE A 114 9.98 15.68 -5.61
C ILE A 114 11.08 14.77 -6.15
N LYS A 115 12.35 15.10 -5.90
CA LYS A 115 13.46 14.24 -6.29
C LYS A 115 13.31 12.88 -5.63
N ALA A 116 13.31 11.84 -6.43
CA ALA A 116 13.08 10.45 -6.00
C ALA A 116 14.36 9.62 -6.03
N GLN A 117 14.43 8.57 -5.20
CA GLN A 117 15.51 7.59 -5.24
C GLN A 117 14.98 6.15 -5.17
N SER A 118 15.79 5.22 -5.69
CA SER A 118 15.55 3.77 -5.63
C SER A 118 16.35 3.12 -4.51
N GLY A 119 15.94 1.94 -4.07
CA GLY A 119 16.64 1.16 -3.05
C GLY A 119 15.72 0.28 -2.23
N VAL A 120 16.27 -0.27 -1.15
CA VAL A 120 15.53 -1.10 -0.18
C VAL A 120 14.56 -0.24 0.61
N GLY A 121 13.32 -0.69 0.76
CA GLY A 121 12.32 -0.07 1.62
C GLY A 121 12.40 -0.53 3.08
N ASP A 122 11.46 -0.07 3.89
CA ASP A 122 11.39 -0.47 5.29
C ASP A 122 10.98 -1.93 5.45
N LEU A 123 11.61 -2.62 6.40
CA LEU A 123 11.21 -3.97 6.78
C LEU A 123 9.89 -3.91 7.56
N LEU A 124 8.90 -4.64 7.06
CA LEU A 124 7.62 -4.83 7.73
C LEU A 124 7.58 -6.21 8.36
N VAL A 125 7.24 -6.29 9.64
CA VAL A 125 7.04 -7.55 10.38
C VAL A 125 5.70 -7.52 11.12
N GLY A 126 5.07 -8.70 11.28
CA GLY A 126 3.82 -8.80 12.02
C GLY A 126 3.52 -10.21 12.51
N PRO A 127 3.25 -10.40 13.81
CA PRO A 127 2.57 -11.59 14.27
C PRO A 127 1.15 -11.60 13.77
N MET A 128 0.65 -12.78 13.41
CA MET A 128 -0.70 -12.95 12.88
C MET A 128 -1.43 -14.11 13.52
N ILE A 129 -2.74 -14.01 13.51
CA ILE A 129 -3.65 -15.04 13.96
C ILE A 129 -4.67 -15.34 12.85
N GLN A 130 -4.65 -16.57 12.34
CA GLN A 130 -5.59 -17.08 11.34
C GLN A 130 -6.66 -17.90 12.05
N PHE A 131 -7.90 -17.44 11.98
CA PHE A 131 -9.04 -18.18 12.54
C PHE A 131 -9.45 -19.34 11.63
N ASP A 132 -9.93 -20.42 12.23
CA ASP A 132 -10.51 -21.53 11.50
C ASP A 132 -11.69 -21.05 10.64
N PRO A 133 -11.86 -21.57 9.43
CA PRO A 133 -12.97 -21.19 8.60
C PRO A 133 -14.31 -21.64 9.24
N ILE A 134 -15.30 -20.76 9.18
CA ILE A 134 -16.68 -21.12 9.46
C ILE A 134 -17.17 -21.93 8.27
N MET A 135 -17.54 -23.17 8.49
CA MET A 135 -17.99 -24.10 7.46
C MET A 135 -19.48 -23.93 7.15
N GLY A 136 -19.84 -24.06 5.90
CA GLY A 136 -21.20 -24.20 5.41
C GLY A 136 -21.45 -25.61 4.84
N PRO A 137 -22.63 -25.87 4.25
CA PRO A 137 -22.96 -27.18 3.67
C PRO A 137 -22.00 -27.59 2.53
N ASP A 138 -21.51 -26.63 1.75
CA ASP A 138 -20.74 -26.87 0.52
C ASP A 138 -19.24 -26.51 0.67
N GLY A 139 -18.74 -26.35 1.90
CA GLY A 139 -17.36 -25.98 2.20
C GLY A 139 -17.23 -24.71 3.05
N PRO A 140 -16.09 -24.00 2.99
CA PRO A 140 -15.90 -22.77 3.73
C PRO A 140 -16.97 -21.72 3.40
N ARG A 141 -17.49 -21.04 4.41
CA ARG A 141 -18.45 -19.96 4.25
C ARG A 141 -17.82 -18.61 4.56
N PHE A 142 -16.92 -18.59 5.56
CA PHE A 142 -16.21 -17.39 5.97
C PHE A 142 -14.88 -17.77 6.63
N ALA A 143 -13.84 -17.02 6.31
CA ALA A 143 -12.55 -17.12 6.98
C ALA A 143 -11.95 -15.73 7.17
N HIS A 144 -11.16 -15.55 8.23
CA HIS A 144 -10.52 -14.26 8.49
C HIS A 144 -9.20 -14.42 9.27
N ARG A 145 -8.40 -13.35 9.20
CA ARG A 145 -7.10 -13.22 9.85
C ARG A 145 -6.93 -11.81 10.40
N ILE A 146 -6.18 -11.69 11.48
CA ILE A 146 -5.68 -10.43 12.03
C ILE A 146 -4.15 -10.50 12.02
N GLU A 147 -3.51 -9.40 11.66
CA GLU A 147 -2.06 -9.24 11.76
C GLU A 147 -1.73 -7.87 12.35
N LEU A 148 -0.73 -7.83 13.23
CA LEU A 148 -0.24 -6.61 13.88
C LEU A 148 1.07 -6.20 13.20
N GLN A 149 0.97 -5.48 12.09
CA GLN A 149 2.12 -5.07 11.29
C GLN A 149 2.84 -3.86 11.88
N VAL A 150 4.16 -3.92 11.89
CA VAL A 150 5.05 -2.82 12.26
C VAL A 150 6.04 -2.61 11.12
N ASN A 151 6.13 -1.39 10.60
CA ASN A 151 7.20 -0.96 9.71
C ASN A 151 8.37 -0.45 10.54
N ILE A 152 9.54 -1.05 10.32
CA ILE A 152 10.80 -0.72 10.99
C ILE A 152 11.59 0.17 10.02
N PRO A 153 12.05 1.37 10.41
CA PRO A 153 12.74 2.31 9.51
C PRO A 153 14.16 1.83 9.16
N THR A 154 14.25 0.76 8.39
CA THR A 154 15.50 0.14 7.92
C THR A 154 15.79 0.43 6.46
N GLY A 155 14.85 1.06 5.78
CA GLY A 155 14.94 1.37 4.36
C GLY A 155 15.92 2.48 4.04
N LYS A 156 16.25 2.58 2.77
CA LYS A 156 17.09 3.67 2.27
C LYS A 156 16.35 5.00 2.40
N TYR A 157 16.95 5.92 3.15
CA TYR A 157 16.46 7.28 3.36
C TYR A 157 17.58 8.30 3.16
N ASP A 158 17.25 9.44 2.56
CA ASP A 158 18.14 10.59 2.38
C ASP A 158 17.27 11.85 2.36
N ASN A 159 17.51 12.72 3.32
CA ASN A 159 16.76 13.97 3.49
C ASN A 159 16.95 14.99 2.34
N GLN A 160 17.86 14.73 1.39
CA GLN A 160 18.00 15.52 0.16
C GLN A 160 17.00 15.09 -0.94
N HIS A 161 16.22 14.05 -0.69
CA HIS A 161 15.20 13.53 -1.59
C HIS A 161 13.82 13.69 -0.98
N GLY A 162 12.86 14.19 -1.76
CA GLY A 162 11.47 14.29 -1.31
C GLY A 162 10.75 12.93 -1.30
N ILE A 163 11.20 11.96 -2.10
CA ILE A 163 10.58 10.63 -2.20
C ILE A 163 11.65 9.56 -1.98
N ASN A 164 11.48 8.77 -0.94
CA ASN A 164 12.41 7.77 -0.46
C ASN A 164 11.77 6.37 -0.43
N PRO A 165 12.53 5.27 -0.59
CA PRO A 165 12.06 3.91 -0.35
C PRO A 165 11.71 3.65 1.12
N GLY A 166 12.46 4.22 2.06
CA GLY A 166 12.22 4.17 3.50
C GLY A 166 11.57 5.45 4.01
N ALA A 167 10.79 5.36 5.08
CA ALA A 167 10.06 6.48 5.68
C ALA A 167 10.85 7.22 6.77
N ASN A 168 11.98 6.66 7.23
CA ASN A 168 12.74 7.14 8.38
C ASN A 168 11.89 7.33 9.66
N ALA A 169 10.80 6.57 9.75
CA ALA A 169 9.88 6.59 10.88
C ALA A 169 9.26 5.22 11.11
N TRP A 170 9.00 4.88 12.35
CA TRP A 170 8.21 3.71 12.68
C TRP A 170 6.75 3.91 12.26
N SER A 171 6.10 2.83 11.79
CA SER A 171 4.65 2.85 11.59
C SER A 171 4.03 1.57 12.14
N PHE A 172 2.80 1.67 12.61
CA PHE A 172 1.98 0.55 13.04
C PHE A 172 0.76 0.46 12.12
N ASP A 173 0.62 -0.67 11.41
CA ASP A 173 -0.37 -0.87 10.34
C ASP A 173 -1.13 -2.20 10.50
N PRO A 174 -1.82 -2.43 11.65
CA PRO A 174 -2.60 -3.63 11.86
C PRO A 174 -3.71 -3.77 10.83
N TYR A 175 -4.03 -5.02 10.47
CA TYR A 175 -5.13 -5.29 9.58
C TYR A 175 -6.03 -6.45 10.00
N TRP A 176 -7.25 -6.41 9.50
CA TRP A 176 -8.17 -7.52 9.45
C TRP A 176 -8.43 -7.90 8.00
N ALA A 177 -8.18 -9.17 7.64
CA ALA A 177 -8.47 -9.72 6.32
C ALA A 177 -9.56 -10.78 6.44
N ALA A 178 -10.53 -10.75 5.52
CA ALA A 178 -11.64 -11.69 5.48
C ALA A 178 -11.95 -12.13 4.04
N THR A 179 -12.43 -13.36 3.91
CA THR A 179 -12.98 -13.91 2.68
C THR A 179 -14.33 -14.57 2.98
N TYR A 180 -15.32 -14.25 2.18
CA TYR A 180 -16.65 -14.82 2.24
C TYR A 180 -16.95 -15.59 0.94
N TRP A 181 -17.46 -16.81 1.08
CA TRP A 181 -17.89 -17.67 -0.04
C TRP A 181 -19.40 -17.57 -0.22
N PHE A 182 -19.86 -16.93 -1.29
CA PHE A 182 -21.27 -16.93 -1.70
C PHE A 182 -21.67 -18.32 -2.24
N SER A 183 -20.72 -18.99 -2.91
CA SER A 183 -20.78 -20.37 -3.36
C SER A 183 -19.36 -20.94 -3.41
N PRO A 184 -19.14 -22.26 -3.65
CA PRO A 184 -17.80 -22.83 -3.83
C PRO A 184 -16.97 -22.16 -4.94
N LYS A 185 -17.65 -21.51 -5.89
CA LYS A 185 -17.01 -20.84 -7.03
C LYS A 185 -16.91 -19.32 -6.90
N TRP A 186 -17.73 -18.67 -6.08
CA TRP A 186 -17.80 -17.22 -5.99
C TRP A 186 -17.44 -16.73 -4.59
N THR A 187 -16.42 -15.87 -4.53
CA THR A 187 -15.93 -15.31 -3.27
C THR A 187 -15.82 -13.79 -3.35
N ALA A 188 -15.82 -13.16 -2.19
CA ALA A 188 -15.38 -11.78 -2.00
C ALA A 188 -14.42 -11.71 -0.83
N SER A 189 -13.41 -10.86 -0.96
CA SER A 189 -12.36 -10.66 0.04
C SER A 189 -12.18 -9.19 0.34
N VAL A 190 -11.80 -8.89 1.57
CA VAL A 190 -11.42 -7.56 2.03
C VAL A 190 -10.24 -7.67 3.00
N ARG A 191 -9.33 -6.70 2.94
CA ARG A 191 -8.32 -6.46 3.97
C ARG A 191 -8.41 -4.99 4.35
N ALA A 192 -8.77 -4.71 5.59
CA ALA A 192 -8.90 -3.37 6.13
C ALA A 192 -7.77 -3.09 7.11
N HIS A 193 -7.12 -1.95 6.96
CA HIS A 193 -5.98 -1.49 7.73
C HIS A 193 -6.27 -0.19 8.47
N TYR A 194 -5.56 0.00 9.57
CA TYR A 194 -5.42 1.28 10.26
C TYR A 194 -3.94 1.61 10.37
N LEU A 195 -3.52 2.73 9.78
CA LEU A 195 -2.14 3.17 9.77
C LEU A 195 -1.93 4.27 10.81
N TYR A 196 -1.01 4.04 11.73
CA TYR A 196 -0.45 5.04 12.64
C TYR A 196 1.03 5.26 12.32
N ASN A 197 1.44 6.53 12.16
CA ASN A 197 2.80 6.90 11.85
C ASN A 197 3.50 7.54 13.05
N GLY A 198 4.74 7.16 13.29
CA GLY A 198 5.67 7.84 14.18
C GLY A 198 6.24 9.11 13.55
N LYS A 199 7.15 9.75 14.25
CA LYS A 199 7.85 10.93 13.77
C LYS A 199 9.06 10.56 12.91
N ASN A 200 9.31 11.35 11.90
CA ASN A 200 10.58 11.46 11.18
C ASN A 200 11.27 12.75 11.64
N ASP A 201 12.39 12.61 12.33
CA ASP A 201 13.16 13.71 12.92
C ASP A 201 14.20 14.30 11.93
N ASP A 202 14.18 13.88 10.68
CA ASP A 202 15.06 14.36 9.61
C ASP A 202 14.25 14.50 8.29
N PRO A 203 13.28 15.43 8.22
CA PRO A 203 12.35 15.54 7.10
C PRO A 203 13.05 15.96 5.80
N GLY A 204 12.48 15.52 4.66
CA GLY A 204 12.96 15.87 3.33
C GLY A 204 12.68 17.32 2.93
N PRO A 205 13.18 17.77 1.76
CA PRO A 205 13.20 19.20 1.36
C PRO A 205 11.80 19.79 1.13
N GLY A 206 10.76 18.95 1.02
CA GLY A 206 9.36 19.41 0.93
C GLY A 206 8.80 20.06 2.19
N PHE A 207 9.54 19.99 3.32
CA PHE A 207 9.14 20.54 4.62
C PHE A 207 9.97 21.73 5.07
N GLY A 208 10.87 22.25 4.18
CA GLY A 208 11.75 23.39 4.49
C GLY A 208 12.69 23.08 5.65
N ASP A 209 12.72 24.02 6.64
CA ASP A 209 13.61 23.91 7.80
C ASP A 209 12.92 23.23 9.01
N ALA A 210 11.88 22.43 8.80
CA ALA A 210 11.20 21.73 9.87
C ALA A 210 12.13 20.72 10.58
N GLY A 211 12.03 20.66 11.91
CA GLY A 211 12.81 19.73 12.73
C GLY A 211 12.22 18.33 12.77
N ASP A 212 10.89 18.19 12.68
CA ASP A 212 10.21 16.89 12.60
C ASP A 212 8.94 16.93 11.75
N ILE A 213 8.57 15.78 11.20
CA ILE A 213 7.25 15.56 10.63
C ILE A 213 6.64 14.28 11.19
N GLN A 214 5.31 14.26 11.30
CA GLN A 214 4.53 13.08 11.57
C GLN A 214 3.39 12.99 10.55
N ALA A 215 3.47 12.06 9.61
CA ALA A 215 2.40 11.83 8.67
C ALA A 215 1.09 11.48 9.39
N GLY A 216 -0.03 11.95 8.88
CA GLY A 216 -1.33 11.71 9.50
C GLY A 216 -1.71 10.24 9.50
N GLN A 217 -2.64 9.87 10.37
CA GLN A 217 -3.20 8.53 10.43
C GLN A 217 -4.09 8.28 9.22
N ALA A 218 -4.16 7.04 8.75
CA ALA A 218 -4.97 6.68 7.61
C ALA A 218 -5.74 5.36 7.81
N LEU A 219 -6.86 5.24 7.12
CA LEU A 219 -7.54 3.98 6.88
C LEU A 219 -7.28 3.59 5.44
N HIS A 220 -6.98 2.33 5.19
CA HIS A 220 -6.90 1.81 3.84
C HIS A 220 -7.40 0.37 3.74
N ALA A 221 -7.78 -0.04 2.55
CA ALA A 221 -8.29 -1.39 2.33
C ALA A 221 -7.97 -1.87 0.92
N ASN A 222 -7.78 -3.19 0.79
CA ASN A 222 -7.87 -3.92 -0.47
C ASN A 222 -9.17 -4.71 -0.48
N PHE A 223 -9.80 -4.83 -1.64
CA PHE A 223 -11.03 -5.60 -1.82
C PHE A 223 -11.03 -6.31 -3.16
N ALA A 224 -11.71 -7.44 -3.22
CA ALA A 224 -11.83 -8.22 -4.44
C ALA A 224 -13.09 -9.08 -4.44
N THR A 225 -13.56 -9.42 -5.63
CA THR A 225 -14.53 -10.49 -5.84
C THR A 225 -14.14 -11.28 -7.07
N GLU A 226 -14.19 -12.60 -6.98
CA GLU A 226 -13.75 -13.47 -8.07
C GLU A 226 -14.63 -14.71 -8.22
N TYR A 227 -14.64 -15.24 -9.44
CA TYR A 227 -15.35 -16.45 -9.81
C TYR A 227 -14.38 -17.50 -10.36
N ALA A 228 -14.48 -18.75 -9.87
CA ALA A 228 -13.72 -19.89 -10.38
C ALA A 228 -14.31 -20.35 -11.71
N VAL A 229 -13.66 -19.95 -12.80
CA VAL A 229 -14.05 -20.31 -14.18
C VAL A 229 -13.70 -21.78 -14.47
N THR A 230 -12.52 -22.19 -13.97
CA THR A 230 -12.08 -23.60 -13.93
C THR A 230 -11.58 -23.92 -12.51
N PRO A 231 -11.24 -25.19 -12.18
CA PRO A 231 -10.60 -25.49 -10.90
C PRO A 231 -9.28 -24.74 -10.66
N GLN A 232 -8.55 -24.35 -11.73
CA GLN A 232 -7.27 -23.68 -11.67
C GLN A 232 -7.37 -22.15 -11.85
N LEU A 233 -8.37 -21.66 -12.61
CA LEU A 233 -8.46 -20.25 -13.00
C LEU A 233 -9.62 -19.54 -12.29
N ARG A 234 -9.29 -18.45 -11.60
CA ARG A 234 -10.25 -17.48 -11.09
C ARG A 234 -10.08 -16.15 -11.81
N LEU A 235 -11.19 -15.54 -12.19
CA LEU A 235 -11.24 -14.21 -12.79
C LEU A 235 -12.16 -13.32 -11.94
N GLY A 236 -11.83 -12.03 -11.86
CA GLY A 236 -12.64 -11.13 -11.06
C GLY A 236 -12.22 -9.67 -11.16
N ILE A 237 -12.71 -8.93 -10.19
CA ILE A 237 -12.45 -7.51 -10.01
C ILE A 237 -11.77 -7.33 -8.67
N ASN A 238 -10.77 -6.47 -8.65
CA ASN A 238 -10.03 -6.08 -7.44
C ASN A 238 -9.90 -4.57 -7.36
N GLY A 239 -9.63 -4.07 -6.17
CA GLY A 239 -9.47 -2.65 -5.94
C GLY A 239 -8.81 -2.37 -4.61
N TYR A 240 -8.54 -1.09 -4.38
CA TYR A 240 -8.08 -0.58 -3.10
C TYR A 240 -8.67 0.80 -2.84
N TRP A 241 -8.60 1.20 -1.59
CA TRP A 241 -9.04 2.48 -1.10
C TRP A 241 -8.12 2.98 0.01
N LEU A 242 -7.84 4.28 0.05
CA LEU A 242 -7.11 4.94 1.12
C LEU A 242 -7.74 6.29 1.43
N LYS A 243 -7.78 6.62 2.71
CA LYS A 243 -8.13 7.94 3.20
C LYS A 243 -7.33 8.28 4.45
N GLN A 244 -6.53 9.34 4.37
CA GLN A 244 -5.90 9.93 5.56
C GLN A 244 -6.99 10.63 6.39
N ILE A 245 -7.04 10.33 7.69
CA ILE A 245 -8.12 10.75 8.61
C ILE A 245 -7.69 11.84 9.57
N THR A 246 -6.39 12.05 9.79
CA THR A 246 -5.84 13.17 10.55
C THR A 246 -4.85 13.97 9.72
N ASP A 247 -4.63 15.23 10.07
CA ASP A 247 -3.64 16.05 9.39
C ASP A 247 -2.21 15.61 9.71
N THR A 248 -1.31 15.84 8.76
CA THR A 248 0.14 15.74 8.98
C THR A 248 0.57 16.81 9.96
N LYS A 249 1.49 16.49 10.87
CA LYS A 249 2.09 17.46 11.80
C LYS A 249 3.50 17.80 11.34
N VAL A 250 3.83 19.08 11.41
CA VAL A 250 5.15 19.63 11.17
C VAL A 250 5.54 20.38 12.45
N ASP A 251 6.66 20.02 13.06
CA ASP A 251 7.10 20.54 14.36
C ASP A 251 6.00 20.47 15.44
N GLY A 252 5.23 19.38 15.43
CA GLY A 252 4.11 19.12 16.34
C GLY A 252 2.81 19.86 16.02
N HIS A 253 2.77 20.74 15.02
CA HIS A 253 1.60 21.51 14.61
C HIS A 253 0.89 20.89 13.41
N GLU A 254 -0.43 20.76 13.48
CA GLU A 254 -1.24 20.24 12.39
C GLU A 254 -1.22 21.17 11.18
N VAL A 255 -0.98 20.60 9.98
CA VAL A 255 -0.96 21.33 8.71
C VAL A 255 -2.12 20.82 7.85
N SER A 256 -3.13 21.67 7.68
CA SER A 256 -4.31 21.34 6.87
C SER A 256 -4.00 21.29 5.37
N GLY A 257 -4.88 20.59 4.63
CA GLY A 257 -4.78 20.54 3.16
C GLY A 257 -3.82 19.49 2.61
N ARG A 258 -3.24 18.63 3.46
CA ARG A 258 -2.28 17.58 3.07
C ARG A 258 -2.85 16.17 3.11
N ARG A 259 -4.12 15.99 3.50
CA ARG A 259 -4.72 14.65 3.61
C ARG A 259 -4.82 13.96 2.26
N GLU A 260 -4.31 12.75 2.22
CA GLU A 260 -4.31 11.92 1.03
C GLU A 260 -5.60 11.10 0.90
N LYS A 261 -6.04 10.92 -0.34
CA LYS A 261 -7.19 10.09 -0.67
C LYS A 261 -7.01 9.47 -2.05
N VAL A 262 -7.41 8.22 -2.19
CA VAL A 262 -7.47 7.52 -3.48
C VAL A 262 -8.35 6.28 -3.37
N TRP A 263 -9.00 5.90 -4.46
CA TRP A 263 -9.48 4.54 -4.65
C TRP A 263 -9.18 4.08 -6.07
N ALA A 264 -9.10 2.77 -6.26
CA ALA A 264 -8.83 2.18 -7.55
C ALA A 264 -9.60 0.88 -7.73
N ILE A 265 -9.89 0.55 -8.98
CA ILE A 265 -10.56 -0.68 -9.37
C ILE A 265 -9.99 -1.18 -10.68
N GLY A 266 -10.00 -2.50 -10.90
CA GLY A 266 -9.60 -3.10 -12.16
C GLY A 266 -9.75 -4.60 -12.18
N PRO A 267 -9.45 -5.25 -13.32
CA PRO A 267 -9.54 -6.68 -13.48
C PRO A 267 -8.42 -7.42 -12.75
N GLY A 268 -8.70 -8.64 -12.36
CA GLY A 268 -7.71 -9.54 -11.77
C GLY A 268 -7.91 -10.99 -12.23
N ALA A 269 -6.84 -11.75 -12.17
CA ALA A 269 -6.81 -13.19 -12.43
C ALA A 269 -5.93 -13.89 -11.39
N MET A 270 -6.28 -15.12 -11.05
CA MET A 270 -5.46 -16.03 -10.26
C MET A 270 -5.42 -17.38 -10.97
N TYR A 271 -4.22 -17.91 -11.14
CA TYR A 271 -4.01 -19.24 -11.66
C TYR A 271 -3.27 -20.12 -10.65
N SER A 272 -3.82 -21.28 -10.35
CA SER A 272 -3.22 -22.27 -9.43
C SER A 272 -2.60 -23.39 -10.26
N PHE A 273 -1.26 -23.49 -10.23
CA PHE A 273 -0.51 -24.57 -10.88
C PHE A 273 -0.61 -25.87 -10.08
N SER A 274 -0.64 -25.72 -8.75
CA SER A 274 -0.81 -26.80 -7.79
C SER A 274 -1.63 -26.30 -6.59
N LYS A 275 -1.75 -27.12 -5.55
CA LYS A 275 -2.31 -26.69 -4.26
C LYS A 275 -1.39 -25.70 -3.51
N ASP A 276 -0.10 -25.69 -3.86
CA ASP A 276 0.94 -24.92 -3.18
C ASP A 276 1.47 -23.75 -4.03
N ASP A 277 1.16 -23.72 -5.35
CA ASP A 277 1.71 -22.71 -6.29
C ASP A 277 0.62 -21.90 -6.97
N HIS A 278 0.68 -20.59 -6.78
CA HIS A 278 -0.30 -19.68 -7.33
C HIS A 278 0.35 -18.44 -7.94
N VAL A 279 -0.20 -17.96 -9.05
CA VAL A 279 0.14 -16.68 -9.66
C VAL A 279 -1.10 -15.82 -9.74
N PHE A 280 -0.95 -14.54 -9.36
CA PHE A 280 -1.98 -13.51 -9.48
C PHE A 280 -1.51 -12.44 -10.45
N LEU A 281 -2.42 -11.94 -11.26
CA LEU A 281 -2.22 -10.78 -12.13
C LEU A 281 -3.35 -9.79 -11.86
N ASN A 282 -3.02 -8.59 -11.42
CA ASN A 282 -3.97 -7.55 -11.08
C ASN A 282 -3.64 -6.26 -11.80
N ALA A 283 -4.66 -5.55 -12.26
CA ALA A 283 -4.54 -4.17 -12.73
C ALA A 283 -5.45 -3.26 -11.90
N TYR A 284 -5.06 -1.98 -11.77
CA TYR A 284 -5.79 -0.99 -10.99
C TYR A 284 -5.75 0.36 -11.73
N PHE A 285 -6.88 1.04 -11.78
CA PHE A 285 -7.04 2.37 -12.35
C PHE A 285 -7.53 3.30 -11.25
N GLU A 286 -6.71 4.27 -10.88
CA GLU A 286 -6.98 5.19 -9.78
C GLU A 286 -8.05 6.21 -10.15
N GLN A 287 -8.82 6.62 -9.16
CA GLN A 287 -9.90 7.60 -9.26
C GLN A 287 -10.04 8.37 -7.95
N ASP A 288 -10.66 9.56 -8.01
CA ASP A 288 -10.99 10.41 -6.88
C ASP A 288 -9.76 10.66 -5.99
N VAL A 289 -8.68 11.07 -6.63
CA VAL A 289 -7.34 11.23 -6.04
C VAL A 289 -7.20 12.64 -5.49
N GLU A 290 -6.75 12.77 -4.24
CA GLU A 290 -6.41 14.03 -3.58
C GLU A 290 -5.02 13.93 -2.96
N ASN A 291 -4.19 14.97 -3.13
CA ASN A 291 -2.80 15.08 -2.64
C ASN A 291 -1.91 13.87 -2.99
N ARG A 292 -2.11 13.30 -4.18
CA ARG A 292 -1.37 12.12 -4.64
C ARG A 292 -1.19 12.16 -6.15
N PRO A 293 -0.24 11.35 -6.67
CA PRO A 293 -0.25 10.96 -8.08
C PRO A 293 -1.53 10.21 -8.45
N ASP A 294 -2.04 10.43 -9.66
CA ASP A 294 -3.24 9.81 -10.24
C ASP A 294 -2.83 8.98 -11.44
N GLY A 295 -2.83 7.67 -11.31
CA GLY A 295 -2.26 6.76 -12.28
C GLY A 295 -2.93 5.40 -12.38
N SER A 296 -2.15 4.47 -12.90
CA SER A 296 -2.53 3.06 -13.02
C SER A 296 -1.40 2.15 -12.54
N ARG A 297 -1.77 0.93 -12.14
CA ARG A 297 -0.87 -0.04 -11.55
C ARG A 297 -1.13 -1.41 -12.14
N VAL A 298 -0.06 -2.13 -12.42
CA VAL A 298 -0.11 -3.56 -12.77
C VAL A 298 0.77 -4.31 -11.80
N GLN A 299 0.30 -5.47 -11.35
CA GLN A 299 1.01 -6.30 -10.40
C GLN A 299 0.91 -7.77 -10.76
N VAL A 300 2.04 -8.46 -10.65
CA VAL A 300 2.15 -9.92 -10.64
C VAL A 300 2.54 -10.34 -9.23
N ARG A 301 1.88 -11.35 -8.67
CA ARG A 301 2.25 -11.98 -7.39
C ARG A 301 2.37 -13.48 -7.59
N TYR A 302 3.48 -14.06 -7.16
CA TYR A 302 3.68 -15.49 -7.03
C TYR A 302 3.60 -15.89 -5.55
N VAL A 303 2.98 -17.01 -5.27
CA VAL A 303 2.87 -17.60 -3.92
C VAL A 303 3.27 -19.05 -3.99
N HIS A 304 4.15 -19.47 -3.07
CA HIS A 304 4.58 -20.85 -2.89
C HIS A 304 4.48 -21.27 -1.43
N HIS A 305 3.96 -22.47 -1.17
CA HIS A 305 3.94 -23.14 0.13
C HIS A 305 4.89 -24.33 0.10
N PHE A 306 5.81 -24.39 1.11
CA PHE A 306 6.83 -25.45 1.23
C PHE A 306 6.33 -26.67 1.97
#